data_cb06e534683d4d340b6ae8091b8cfcfe
#
_entry.id   cb06e534683d4d340b6ae8091b8cfcfe
#
_cell.length_a   1.000
_cell.length_b   1.000
_cell.length_c   1.000
_cell.angle_alpha   90.00
_cell.angle_beta   90.00
_cell.angle_gamma   90.00
#
_symmetry.space_group_name_H-M   'P 1'
#
loop_
_entity.id
_entity.type
_entity.pdbx_description
1 polymer ?
#
loop_
_entity_poly.entity_id
_entity_poly.type
_entity_poly.pdbx_seq_one_letter_code
_entity_poly.pdbx_strand_id
1 'polypeptide(L)'
;MAILKVARLGHPVLRLKADPVPPETIGTPGIQQLIDDMLETMADHDGAGLAAPQVHVSQRVVIYGVDSNPRYPDAEEVPLTILMNPMLTPLGEEQEEDWEGCLSVPDLRGKVPRFTRLRVAAWGRDGRPLQFEAEGFHARVVQHECDHLDGRVYLDRMRSFETLSFLAEFHRYWVTPGR
;
A
#
# COMPACT_ATOMS: atom_id res chain seq x y z
N MET A 1 -17.80 6.01 -11.09
CA MET A 1 -16.67 5.15 -10.71
C MET A 1 -15.93 4.81 -11.97
N ALA A 2 -14.60 4.85 -11.94
CA ALA A 2 -13.76 4.61 -13.11
C ALA A 2 -12.48 3.87 -12.70
N ILE A 3 -12.03 2.94 -13.54
CA ILE A 3 -10.72 2.30 -13.39
C ILE A 3 -9.66 3.30 -13.85
N LEU A 4 -8.79 3.69 -12.93
CA LEU A 4 -7.73 4.66 -13.17
C LEU A 4 -6.47 3.98 -13.70
N LYS A 5 -5.71 4.71 -14.52
CA LYS A 5 -4.42 4.21 -14.99
C LYS A 5 -3.40 4.19 -13.85
N VAL A 6 -2.78 3.03 -13.62
CA VAL A 6 -1.72 2.89 -12.62
C VAL A 6 -0.37 3.31 -13.21
N ALA A 7 0.30 4.24 -12.53
CA ALA A 7 1.66 4.67 -12.85
C ALA A 7 2.64 3.53 -12.59
N ARG A 8 3.56 3.28 -13.52
CA ARG A 8 4.61 2.26 -13.39
C ARG A 8 5.95 2.87 -12.98
N LEU A 9 6.79 2.07 -12.39
CA LEU A 9 8.16 2.43 -12.03
C LEU A 9 8.87 3.13 -13.20
N GLY A 10 9.50 4.28 -12.89
CA GLY A 10 10.05 5.21 -13.88
C GLY A 10 9.17 6.44 -14.08
N HIS A 11 7.87 6.41 -13.75
CA HIS A 11 7.04 7.61 -13.81
C HIS A 11 7.39 8.59 -12.67
N PRO A 12 7.63 9.90 -12.95
CA PRO A 12 8.09 10.87 -11.94
C PRO A 12 7.16 10.99 -10.73
N VAL A 13 5.83 10.85 -10.91
CA VAL A 13 4.86 10.98 -9.82
C VAL A 13 5.13 10.04 -8.66
N LEU A 14 5.69 8.84 -8.92
CA LEU A 14 6.03 7.86 -7.90
C LEU A 14 7.25 8.26 -7.05
N ARG A 15 7.92 9.35 -7.40
CA ARG A 15 9.10 9.88 -6.70
C ARG A 15 8.84 11.23 -6.03
N LEU A 16 7.63 11.76 -6.17
CA LEU A 16 7.21 12.98 -5.50
C LEU A 16 6.69 12.68 -4.10
N LYS A 17 6.94 13.59 -3.18
CA LYS A 17 6.26 13.60 -1.89
C LYS A 17 4.84 14.16 -2.11
N ALA A 18 3.84 13.39 -1.73
CA ALA A 18 2.44 13.76 -1.89
C ALA A 18 2.03 14.89 -0.93
N ASP A 19 1.20 15.79 -1.42
CA ASP A 19 0.67 16.91 -0.67
C ASP A 19 -0.39 16.46 0.35
N PRO A 20 -0.46 17.08 1.54
CA PRO A 20 -1.51 16.78 2.49
C PRO A 20 -2.87 17.19 1.95
N VAL A 21 -3.89 16.40 2.28
CA VAL A 21 -5.30 16.74 2.02
C VAL A 21 -5.79 17.64 3.16
N PRO A 22 -6.23 18.87 2.89
CA PRO A 22 -6.81 19.70 3.94
C PRO A 22 -8.04 19.03 4.55
N PRO A 23 -8.14 18.86 5.89
CA PRO A 23 -9.21 18.09 6.52
C PRO A 23 -10.62 18.54 6.12
N GLU A 24 -10.81 19.85 5.93
CA GLU A 24 -12.08 20.46 5.50
C GLU A 24 -12.48 20.06 4.06
N THR A 25 -11.54 19.56 3.27
CA THR A 25 -11.81 19.14 1.87
C THR A 25 -12.14 17.66 1.74
N ILE A 26 -11.91 16.84 2.78
CA ILE A 26 -12.10 15.38 2.73
C ILE A 26 -13.52 15.02 2.27
N GLY A 27 -14.55 15.70 2.77
CA GLY A 27 -15.95 15.46 2.40
C GLY A 27 -16.38 16.02 1.03
N THR A 28 -15.48 16.67 0.29
CA THR A 28 -15.83 17.24 -1.03
C THR A 28 -16.04 16.14 -2.08
N PRO A 29 -16.91 16.39 -3.08
CA PRO A 29 -17.17 15.42 -4.15
C PRO A 29 -15.89 14.95 -4.87
N GLY A 30 -14.89 15.84 -5.03
CA GLY A 30 -13.63 15.49 -5.71
C GLY A 30 -12.83 14.43 -4.96
N ILE A 31 -12.65 14.58 -3.63
CA ILE A 31 -11.93 13.59 -2.81
C ILE A 31 -12.74 12.29 -2.70
N GLN A 32 -14.07 12.38 -2.51
CA GLN A 32 -14.92 11.20 -2.42
C GLN A 32 -14.92 10.39 -3.74
N GLN A 33 -14.96 11.06 -4.88
CA GLN A 33 -14.88 10.42 -6.20
C GLN A 33 -13.51 9.76 -6.41
N LEU A 34 -12.41 10.44 -6.03
CA LEU A 34 -11.06 9.84 -6.10
C LEU A 34 -11.00 8.54 -5.29
N ILE A 35 -11.54 8.53 -4.07
CA ILE A 35 -11.57 7.34 -3.22
C ILE A 35 -12.36 6.21 -3.90
N ASP A 36 -13.53 6.50 -4.46
CA ASP A 36 -14.36 5.51 -5.14
C ASP A 36 -13.66 4.94 -6.39
N ASP A 37 -13.02 5.78 -7.18
CA ASP A 37 -12.25 5.35 -8.36
C ASP A 37 -11.00 4.54 -7.96
N MET A 38 -10.33 4.89 -6.85
CA MET A 38 -9.22 4.12 -6.32
C MET A 38 -9.67 2.74 -5.84
N LEU A 39 -10.82 2.63 -5.17
CA LEU A 39 -11.37 1.35 -4.70
C LEU A 39 -11.69 0.43 -5.89
N GLU A 40 -12.32 0.94 -6.94
CA GLU A 40 -12.61 0.19 -8.16
C GLU A 40 -11.32 -0.24 -8.87
N THR A 41 -10.33 0.65 -8.95
CA THR A 41 -9.02 0.36 -9.54
C THR A 41 -8.28 -0.72 -8.76
N MET A 42 -8.26 -0.64 -7.41
CA MET A 42 -7.63 -1.63 -6.55
C MET A 42 -8.27 -3.02 -6.75
N ALA A 43 -9.60 -3.09 -6.82
CA ALA A 43 -10.33 -4.33 -7.05
C ALA A 43 -10.06 -4.92 -8.44
N ASP A 44 -10.05 -4.10 -9.50
CA ASP A 44 -9.76 -4.54 -10.89
C ASP A 44 -8.37 -5.15 -11.05
N HIS A 45 -7.41 -4.72 -10.23
CA HIS A 45 -6.03 -5.18 -10.27
C HIS A 45 -5.68 -6.24 -9.21
N ASP A 46 -6.65 -6.79 -8.50
CA ASP A 46 -6.42 -7.70 -7.35
C ASP A 46 -5.39 -7.11 -6.35
N GLY A 47 -5.46 -5.79 -6.11
CA GLY A 47 -4.55 -5.08 -5.21
C GLY A 47 -4.89 -5.31 -3.75
N ALA A 48 -3.88 -5.40 -2.88
CA ALA A 48 -4.05 -5.36 -1.43
C ALA A 48 -4.14 -3.91 -0.91
N GLY A 49 -3.64 -2.96 -1.69
CA GLY A 49 -3.68 -1.53 -1.41
C GLY A 49 -3.38 -0.70 -2.66
N LEU A 50 -3.64 0.59 -2.55
CA LEU A 50 -3.38 1.59 -3.58
C LEU A 50 -3.24 2.97 -2.95
N ALA A 51 -2.22 3.71 -3.36
CA ALA A 51 -1.98 5.09 -2.97
C ALA A 51 -2.30 6.06 -4.12
N ALA A 52 -2.82 7.25 -3.80
CA ALA A 52 -3.19 8.24 -4.82
C ALA A 52 -2.05 8.62 -5.79
N PRO A 53 -0.76 8.71 -5.39
CA PRO A 53 0.33 8.90 -6.35
C PRO A 53 0.41 7.82 -7.43
N GLN A 54 0.01 6.59 -7.14
CA GLN A 54 0.00 5.51 -8.13
C GLN A 54 -1.08 5.72 -9.21
N VAL A 55 -2.08 6.53 -8.96
CA VAL A 55 -3.10 6.93 -9.96
C VAL A 55 -2.94 8.39 -10.41
N HIS A 56 -1.71 8.89 -10.39
CA HIS A 56 -1.31 10.23 -10.85
C HIS A 56 -1.87 11.40 -10.04
N VAL A 57 -2.35 11.16 -8.82
CA VAL A 57 -2.85 12.21 -7.92
C VAL A 57 -1.87 12.35 -6.74
N SER A 58 -1.11 13.46 -6.72
CA SER A 58 -0.09 13.69 -5.68
C SER A 58 -0.72 14.22 -4.37
N GLN A 59 -1.63 13.43 -3.77
CA GLN A 59 -2.26 13.70 -2.49
C GLN A 59 -2.04 12.55 -1.50
N ARG A 60 -2.00 12.86 -0.20
CA ARG A 60 -1.79 11.86 0.85
C ARG A 60 -3.07 11.09 1.16
N VAL A 61 -3.46 10.24 0.21
CA VAL A 61 -4.60 9.31 0.31
C VAL A 61 -4.10 7.90 0.04
N VAL A 62 -4.43 6.96 0.91
CA VAL A 62 -4.21 5.52 0.70
C VAL A 62 -5.47 4.74 1.02
N ILE A 63 -5.67 3.67 0.29
CA ILE A 63 -6.70 2.67 0.55
C ILE A 63 -6.02 1.30 0.61
N TYR A 64 -6.49 0.42 1.45
CA TYR A 64 -6.03 -0.97 1.49
C TYR A 64 -7.07 -1.87 2.18
N GLY A 65 -7.00 -3.15 1.89
CA GLY A 65 -7.83 -4.18 2.51
C GLY A 65 -7.62 -5.52 1.83
N VAL A 66 -7.67 -6.60 2.59
CA VAL A 66 -7.54 -7.97 2.11
C VAL A 66 -8.60 -8.82 2.79
N ASP A 67 -9.55 -9.28 2.02
CA ASP A 67 -10.55 -10.27 2.46
C ASP A 67 -10.13 -11.66 1.95
N SER A 68 -10.14 -11.84 0.63
CA SER A 68 -9.50 -12.97 -0.04
C SER A 68 -8.75 -12.42 -1.26
N ASN A 69 -7.42 -12.54 -1.29
CA ASN A 69 -6.64 -11.95 -2.38
C ASN A 69 -5.80 -13.03 -3.07
N PRO A 70 -6.00 -13.26 -4.39
CA PRO A 70 -5.26 -14.28 -5.13
C PRO A 70 -3.73 -14.07 -5.12
N ARG A 71 -3.27 -12.85 -4.91
CA ARG A 71 -1.84 -12.50 -4.81
C ARG A 71 -1.23 -12.81 -3.45
N TYR A 72 -2.07 -13.00 -2.43
CA TYR A 72 -1.70 -13.26 -1.04
C TYR A 72 -2.65 -14.29 -0.42
N PRO A 73 -2.66 -15.55 -0.91
CA PRO A 73 -3.66 -16.56 -0.53
C PRO A 73 -3.62 -16.96 0.94
N ASP A 74 -2.46 -16.82 1.58
CA ASP A 74 -2.23 -17.19 2.98
C ASP A 74 -2.18 -15.96 3.91
N ALA A 75 -2.48 -14.76 3.40
CA ALA A 75 -2.43 -13.54 4.21
C ALA A 75 -3.61 -13.47 5.18
N GLU A 76 -3.34 -12.93 6.35
CA GLU A 76 -4.38 -12.57 7.30
C GLU A 76 -5.34 -11.54 6.69
N GLU A 77 -6.61 -11.61 7.07
CA GLU A 77 -7.62 -10.63 6.68
C GLU A 77 -7.24 -9.24 7.20
N VAL A 78 -7.26 -8.25 6.30
CA VAL A 78 -7.04 -6.85 6.63
C VAL A 78 -8.31 -6.07 6.30
N PRO A 79 -8.92 -5.39 7.27
CA PRO A 79 -10.16 -4.67 7.03
C PRO A 79 -9.95 -3.54 6.02
N LEU A 80 -10.94 -3.33 5.14
CA LEU A 80 -10.92 -2.22 4.19
C LEU A 80 -10.77 -0.90 4.95
N THR A 81 -9.68 -0.22 4.68
CA THR A 81 -9.28 1.00 5.39
C THR A 81 -8.92 2.10 4.39
N ILE A 82 -9.40 3.30 4.66
CA ILE A 82 -9.17 4.50 3.85
C ILE A 82 -8.57 5.56 4.75
N LEU A 83 -7.37 6.02 4.42
CA LEU A 83 -6.63 6.98 5.25
C LEU A 83 -6.23 8.21 4.45
N MET A 84 -6.49 9.38 5.00
CA MET A 84 -5.93 10.65 4.54
C MET A 84 -4.90 11.14 5.55
N ASN A 85 -3.78 11.66 5.04
CA ASN A 85 -2.65 12.18 5.84
C ASN A 85 -2.14 11.18 6.90
N PRO A 86 -1.94 9.90 6.59
CA PRO A 86 -1.49 8.93 7.58
C PRO A 86 -0.11 9.29 8.14
N MET A 87 0.03 9.10 9.46
CA MET A 87 1.27 9.12 10.20
C MET A 87 1.47 7.76 10.88
N LEU A 88 2.64 7.17 10.67
CA LEU A 88 3.02 5.87 11.21
C LEU A 88 4.06 6.06 12.31
N THR A 89 3.83 5.44 13.46
CA THR A 89 4.79 5.41 14.58
C THR A 89 5.07 3.96 14.96
N PRO A 90 6.30 3.45 14.76
CA PRO A 90 6.67 2.11 15.20
C PRO A 90 6.45 1.91 16.71
N LEU A 91 5.91 0.77 17.09
CA LEU A 91 5.70 0.33 18.48
C LEU A 91 6.75 -0.70 18.88
N GLY A 92 8.02 -0.34 18.74
CA GLY A 92 9.18 -1.18 18.99
C GLY A 92 10.16 -1.16 17.84
N GLU A 93 11.24 -1.92 17.98
CA GLU A 93 12.32 -2.00 16.97
C GLU A 93 12.23 -3.29 16.12
N GLU A 94 11.31 -4.18 16.46
CA GLU A 94 11.16 -5.46 15.78
C GLU A 94 10.72 -5.28 14.33
N GLN A 95 11.45 -5.93 13.42
CA GLN A 95 11.16 -5.95 11.99
C GLN A 95 11.13 -7.38 11.50
N GLU A 96 10.23 -7.65 10.58
CA GLU A 96 10.14 -8.89 9.84
C GLU A 96 10.41 -8.64 8.35
N GLU A 97 11.23 -9.50 7.74
CA GLU A 97 11.51 -9.44 6.31
C GLU A 97 10.65 -10.47 5.57
N ASP A 98 9.78 -9.98 4.70
CA ASP A 98 8.89 -10.85 3.92
C ASP A 98 8.61 -10.28 2.53
N TRP A 99 7.97 -11.09 1.68
CA TRP A 99 7.72 -10.81 0.28
C TRP A 99 6.70 -9.70 0.06
N GLU A 100 7.07 -8.74 -0.79
CA GLU A 100 6.18 -7.70 -1.29
C GLU A 100 6.16 -7.67 -2.82
N GLY A 101 5.05 -7.19 -3.36
CA GLY A 101 4.89 -6.79 -4.74
C GLY A 101 4.06 -5.52 -4.80
N CYS A 102 4.10 -4.81 -5.91
CA CYS A 102 3.43 -3.53 -6.08
C CYS A 102 2.76 -3.46 -7.45
N LEU A 103 1.59 -2.83 -7.55
CA LEU A 103 0.93 -2.57 -8.83
C LEU A 103 1.76 -1.67 -9.75
N SER A 104 2.55 -0.77 -9.15
CA SER A 104 3.47 0.11 -9.88
C SER A 104 4.78 -0.57 -10.30
N VAL A 105 5.06 -1.78 -9.81
CA VAL A 105 6.22 -2.62 -10.16
C VAL A 105 5.71 -4.00 -10.53
N PRO A 106 5.03 -4.13 -11.68
CA PRO A 106 4.39 -5.38 -12.07
C PRO A 106 5.42 -6.49 -12.25
N ASP A 107 4.94 -7.73 -12.09
CA ASP A 107 5.68 -8.96 -12.34
C ASP A 107 6.95 -9.17 -11.50
N LEU A 108 7.19 -8.37 -10.48
CA LEU A 108 8.31 -8.49 -9.56
C LEU A 108 7.86 -8.67 -8.11
N ARG A 109 8.66 -9.46 -7.36
CA ARG A 109 8.57 -9.66 -5.92
C ARG A 109 9.94 -9.52 -5.29
N GLY A 110 9.99 -9.05 -4.05
CA GLY A 110 11.23 -8.97 -3.28
C GLY A 110 10.95 -8.94 -1.78
N LYS A 111 11.91 -9.36 -0.97
CA LYS A 111 11.79 -9.31 0.48
C LYS A 111 12.11 -7.93 1.01
N VAL A 112 11.25 -7.45 1.91
CA VAL A 112 11.31 -6.11 2.47
C VAL A 112 11.18 -6.18 4.00
N PRO A 113 12.10 -5.57 4.76
CA PRO A 113 11.96 -5.45 6.20
C PRO A 113 10.87 -4.41 6.53
N ARG A 114 9.95 -4.78 7.43
CA ARG A 114 8.91 -3.89 7.95
C ARG A 114 8.82 -4.01 9.46
N PHE A 115 8.48 -2.91 10.12
CA PHE A 115 8.12 -2.98 11.53
C PHE A 115 6.89 -3.87 11.71
N THR A 116 6.94 -4.75 12.71
CA THR A 116 5.87 -5.73 12.98
C THR A 116 4.66 -5.09 13.64
N ARG A 117 4.84 -3.95 14.33
CA ARG A 117 3.77 -3.22 15.03
C ARG A 117 3.88 -1.72 14.83
N LEU A 118 2.75 -1.08 14.56
CA LEU A 118 2.65 0.36 14.32
C LEU A 118 1.43 0.96 15.03
N ARG A 119 1.57 2.19 15.46
CA ARG A 119 0.44 3.09 15.68
C ARG A 119 0.22 3.90 14.41
N VAL A 120 -1.01 3.91 13.93
CA VAL A 120 -1.47 4.68 12.78
C VAL A 120 -2.37 5.79 13.27
N ALA A 121 -2.08 7.03 12.88
CA ALA A 121 -2.94 8.19 13.09
C ALA A 121 -3.23 8.84 11.72
N ALA A 122 -4.49 9.10 11.42
CA ALA A 122 -4.93 9.61 10.11
C ALA A 122 -6.30 10.30 10.22
N TRP A 123 -6.82 10.72 9.09
CA TRP A 123 -8.22 11.08 8.92
C TRP A 123 -8.93 9.98 8.12
N GLY A 124 -10.12 9.61 8.56
CA GLY A 124 -10.98 8.66 7.87
C GLY A 124 -11.72 9.31 6.68
N ARG A 125 -12.36 8.47 5.85
CA ARG A 125 -13.19 8.93 4.71
C ARG A 125 -14.28 9.92 5.12
N ASP A 126 -14.79 9.81 6.34
CA ASP A 126 -15.83 10.68 6.89
C ASP A 126 -15.31 12.03 7.43
N GLY A 127 -14.01 12.29 7.27
CA GLY A 127 -13.36 13.51 7.76
C GLY A 127 -13.14 13.52 9.27
N ARG A 128 -13.23 12.37 9.95
CA ARG A 128 -12.96 12.26 11.38
C ARG A 128 -11.55 11.74 11.66
N PRO A 129 -10.94 12.16 12.77
CA PRO A 129 -9.68 11.57 13.20
C PRO A 129 -9.84 10.07 13.46
N LEU A 130 -8.85 9.30 12.98
CA LEU A 130 -8.78 7.86 13.14
C LEU A 130 -7.43 7.48 13.74
N GLN A 131 -7.44 6.59 14.74
CA GLN A 131 -6.22 6.05 15.33
C GLN A 131 -6.42 4.58 15.67
N PHE A 132 -5.44 3.74 15.32
CA PHE A 132 -5.44 2.31 15.64
C PHE A 132 -4.01 1.76 15.68
N GLU A 133 -3.85 0.53 16.15
CA GLU A 133 -2.61 -0.23 16.05
C GLU A 133 -2.75 -1.28 14.95
N ALA A 134 -1.71 -1.44 14.15
CA ALA A 134 -1.60 -2.43 13.10
C ALA A 134 -0.44 -3.38 13.42
N GLU A 135 -0.64 -4.68 13.21
CA GLU A 135 0.35 -5.72 13.49
C GLU A 135 0.48 -6.67 12.28
N GLY A 136 1.60 -7.39 12.19
CA GLY A 136 1.84 -8.44 11.20
C GLY A 136 1.66 -7.96 9.76
N PHE A 137 0.84 -8.68 8.98
CA PHE A 137 0.60 -8.35 7.57
C PHE A 137 -0.14 -7.01 7.41
N HIS A 138 -1.06 -6.65 8.32
CA HIS A 138 -1.69 -5.32 8.32
C HIS A 138 -0.65 -4.20 8.47
N ALA A 139 0.32 -4.34 9.40
CA ALA A 139 1.40 -3.38 9.55
C ALA A 139 2.26 -3.27 8.28
N ARG A 140 2.51 -4.38 7.58
CA ARG A 140 3.25 -4.42 6.31
C ARG A 140 2.53 -3.64 5.23
N VAL A 141 1.24 -3.90 5.00
CA VAL A 141 0.45 -3.26 3.95
C VAL A 141 0.37 -1.75 4.17
N VAL A 142 0.05 -1.28 5.38
CA VAL A 142 -0.03 0.17 5.63
C VAL A 142 1.31 0.88 5.44
N GLN A 143 2.45 0.25 5.79
CA GLN A 143 3.78 0.80 5.51
C GLN A 143 4.06 0.90 4.02
N HIS A 144 3.68 -0.14 3.26
CA HIS A 144 3.85 -0.16 1.81
C HIS A 144 3.11 1.00 1.14
N GLU A 145 1.83 1.18 1.48
CA GLU A 145 1.01 2.25 0.88
C GLU A 145 1.49 3.65 1.31
N CYS A 146 1.91 3.81 2.56
CA CYS A 146 2.43 5.10 3.03
C CYS A 146 3.79 5.46 2.42
N ASP A 147 4.61 4.49 2.03
CA ASP A 147 5.85 4.76 1.30
C ASP A 147 5.60 5.49 -0.02
N HIS A 148 4.52 5.15 -0.75
CA HIS A 148 4.14 5.85 -1.97
C HIS A 148 3.85 7.34 -1.75
N LEU A 149 3.33 7.70 -0.58
CA LEU A 149 3.08 9.10 -0.22
C LEU A 149 4.37 9.90 0.00
N ASP A 150 5.47 9.19 0.28
CA ASP A 150 6.79 9.78 0.50
C ASP A 150 7.73 9.55 -0.71
N GLY A 151 7.17 9.22 -1.88
CA GLY A 151 7.89 9.03 -3.13
C GLY A 151 8.78 7.78 -3.17
N ARG A 152 8.43 6.75 -2.41
CA ARG A 152 9.15 5.48 -2.32
C ARG A 152 8.33 4.32 -2.87
N VAL A 153 9.03 3.34 -3.39
CA VAL A 153 8.48 2.01 -3.72
C VAL A 153 9.17 0.95 -2.86
N TYR A 154 8.61 -0.24 -2.78
CA TYR A 154 9.16 -1.30 -1.92
C TYR A 154 10.62 -1.65 -2.25
N LEU A 155 11.05 -1.49 -3.51
CA LEU A 155 12.45 -1.70 -3.93
C LEU A 155 13.44 -0.81 -3.16
N ASP A 156 13.02 0.40 -2.76
CA ASP A 156 13.85 1.35 -1.99
C ASP A 156 14.07 0.91 -0.53
N ARG A 157 13.29 -0.08 -0.07
CA ARG A 157 13.36 -0.65 1.27
C ARG A 157 14.09 -1.99 1.32
N MET A 158 14.33 -2.62 0.18
CA MET A 158 15.07 -3.87 0.12
C MET A 158 16.50 -3.67 0.63
N ARG A 159 16.98 -4.59 1.47
CA ARG A 159 18.38 -4.59 1.94
C ARG A 159 19.36 -5.04 0.86
N SER A 160 18.88 -5.93 -0.02
CA SER A 160 19.66 -6.48 -1.13
C SER A 160 18.70 -6.90 -2.25
N PHE A 161 19.19 -6.98 -3.48
CA PHE A 161 18.40 -7.48 -4.62
C PHE A 161 18.50 -9.01 -4.80
N GLU A 162 19.15 -9.75 -3.89
CA GLU A 162 19.27 -11.21 -3.97
C GLU A 162 17.93 -11.93 -3.98
N THR A 163 16.90 -11.34 -3.35
CA THR A 163 15.55 -11.88 -3.33
C THR A 163 14.64 -11.28 -4.42
N LEU A 164 15.12 -10.29 -5.21
CA LEU A 164 14.32 -9.71 -6.28
C LEU A 164 14.11 -10.75 -7.38
N SER A 165 12.85 -11.11 -7.61
CA SER A 165 12.49 -12.20 -8.51
C SER A 165 11.33 -11.78 -9.41
N PHE A 166 11.36 -12.23 -10.66
CA PHE A 166 10.17 -12.22 -11.47
C PHE A 166 9.09 -13.14 -10.87
N LEU A 167 7.84 -12.81 -11.06
CA LEU A 167 6.71 -13.51 -10.46
C LEU A 167 6.70 -15.02 -10.81
N ALA A 168 7.10 -15.36 -12.05
CA ALA A 168 7.22 -16.76 -12.48
C ALA A 168 8.28 -17.53 -11.69
N GLU A 169 9.45 -16.93 -11.46
CA GLU A 169 10.54 -17.50 -10.67
C GLU A 169 10.20 -17.54 -9.19
N PHE A 170 9.51 -16.49 -8.67
CA PHE A 170 8.99 -16.47 -7.32
C PHE A 170 8.07 -17.67 -7.07
N HIS A 171 7.06 -17.89 -7.92
CA HIS A 171 6.15 -19.03 -7.79
C HIS A 171 6.85 -20.39 -7.95
N ARG A 172 7.87 -20.45 -8.78
CA ARG A 172 8.59 -21.71 -9.07
C ARG A 172 9.55 -22.12 -7.96
N TYR A 173 10.21 -21.16 -7.30
CA TYR A 173 11.35 -21.45 -6.43
C TYR A 173 11.15 -21.01 -4.98
N TRP A 174 10.24 -20.07 -4.71
CA TRP A 174 10.06 -19.47 -3.38
C TRP A 174 8.72 -19.81 -2.74
N VAL A 175 7.69 -20.06 -3.56
CA VAL A 175 6.42 -20.59 -3.07
C VAL A 175 6.54 -22.11 -3.01
N THR A 176 6.77 -22.65 -1.82
CA THR A 176 6.80 -24.11 -1.64
C THR A 176 5.36 -24.62 -1.58
N PRO A 177 4.94 -25.56 -2.46
CA PRO A 177 3.66 -26.23 -2.31
C PRO A 177 3.65 -27.02 -1.00
N GLY A 178 2.88 -26.57 -0.01
CA GLY A 178 2.57 -27.37 1.19
C GLY A 178 3.61 -27.32 2.32
N ARG A 179 3.86 -26.15 2.88
CA ARG A 179 4.27 -26.04 4.29
C ARG A 179 3.25 -25.23 5.05
#